data_7431d8344dbfcffb1a92634236087296
#
_entry.id   7431d8344dbfcffb1a92634236087296
#
_cell.length_a   1.000
_cell.length_b   1.000
_cell.length_c   1.000
_cell.angle_alpha   90.00
_cell.angle_beta   90.00
_cell.angle_gamma   90.00
#
_symmetry.space_group_name_H-M   'P 1'
#
loop_
_entity.id
_entity.type
_entity.pdbx_description
1 polymer ?
#
loop_
_entity_poly.entity_id
_entity_poly.type
_entity_poly.pdbx_seq_one_letter_code
_entity_poly.pdbx_strand_id
1 'polypeptide(L)'
;KRFILLIINVLIFGAAVFAQCPGAPITLSTQAQINNFPTNYPGCSTITVSVTIQGNNITNLNGLSGVTSITKSLFIQNNPALASLSGLSNLSNIGVELTIDNNDALTNLTGLNNLPFIGGSLDISNNALLNNLSALSGVAYINGYLGVS
;
A
#
# COMPACT_ATOMS: atom_id res chain seq x y z
N LYS A 1 29.86 -46.35 36.49
CA LYS A 1 29.36 -44.97 36.40
C LYS A 1 28.49 -44.87 35.14
N ARG A 2 27.15 -44.82 35.34
CA ARG A 2 26.20 -44.62 34.25
C ARG A 2 26.06 -43.11 34.02
N PHE A 3 26.41 -42.65 32.80
CA PHE A 3 26.09 -41.29 32.37
C PHE A 3 24.63 -41.24 31.92
N ILE A 4 23.82 -40.50 32.67
CA ILE A 4 22.44 -40.14 32.24
C ILE A 4 22.57 -38.99 31.29
N LEU A 5 22.30 -39.24 29.98
CA LEU A 5 22.22 -38.20 28.98
C LEU A 5 20.88 -37.48 29.14
N LEU A 6 20.93 -36.30 29.74
CA LEU A 6 19.75 -35.43 29.86
C LEU A 6 19.45 -34.82 28.50
N ILE A 7 18.47 -35.36 27.78
CA ILE A 7 17.97 -34.74 26.55
C ILE A 7 17.12 -33.55 26.97
N ILE A 8 17.69 -32.37 26.91
CA ILE A 8 16.95 -31.12 27.04
C ILE A 8 16.12 -30.96 25.76
N ASN A 9 14.82 -31.30 25.83
CA ASN A 9 13.86 -30.93 24.82
C ASN A 9 13.68 -29.41 24.87
N VAL A 10 14.42 -28.67 24.04
CA VAL A 10 14.16 -27.27 23.78
C VAL A 10 12.86 -27.23 22.97
N LEU A 11 11.74 -27.04 23.64
CA LEU A 11 10.49 -26.62 23.00
C LEU A 11 10.76 -25.25 22.37
N ILE A 12 11.08 -25.24 21.08
CA ILE A 12 11.04 -24.03 20.28
C ILE A 12 9.55 -23.67 20.15
N PHE A 13 9.04 -22.87 21.08
CA PHE A 13 7.81 -22.14 20.87
C PHE A 13 8.09 -21.23 19.65
N GLY A 14 7.59 -21.63 18.49
CA GLY A 14 7.53 -20.73 17.35
C GLY A 14 6.79 -19.48 17.82
N ALA A 15 7.52 -18.37 18.02
CA ALA A 15 6.89 -17.09 18.28
C ALA A 15 5.92 -16.87 17.12
N ALA A 16 4.63 -16.77 17.42
CA ALA A 16 3.66 -16.34 16.44
C ALA A 16 4.14 -14.97 15.95
N VAL A 17 4.57 -14.92 14.69
CA VAL A 17 4.92 -13.65 14.06
C VAL A 17 3.58 -12.93 13.86
N PHE A 18 3.22 -12.10 14.83
CA PHE A 18 2.07 -11.23 14.67
C PHE A 18 2.33 -10.29 13.52
N ALA A 19 1.34 -10.08 12.68
CA ALA A 19 1.39 -9.10 11.60
C ALA A 19 1.83 -7.75 12.18
N GLN A 20 3.04 -7.32 11.83
CA GLN A 20 3.58 -6.06 12.30
C GLN A 20 3.47 -5.03 11.20
N CYS A 21 2.54 -4.12 11.34
CA CYS A 21 2.40 -2.98 10.44
C CYS A 21 3.19 -1.76 10.94
N PRO A 22 3.47 -0.78 10.07
CA PRO A 22 4.08 0.48 10.49
C PRO A 22 3.30 1.14 11.64
N GLY A 23 4.01 1.53 12.71
CA GLY A 23 3.43 2.22 13.87
C GLY A 23 3.45 3.74 13.77
N ALA A 24 4.09 4.31 12.73
CA ALA A 24 4.16 5.74 12.43
C ALA A 24 4.00 5.95 10.93
N PRO A 25 3.60 7.15 10.46
CA PRO A 25 3.52 7.46 9.04
C PRO A 25 4.80 7.07 8.30
N ILE A 26 4.66 6.41 7.15
CA ILE A 26 5.79 5.91 6.37
C ILE A 26 5.87 6.58 5.00
N THR A 27 7.11 6.73 4.54
CA THR A 27 7.41 7.13 3.16
C THR A 27 8.21 6.02 2.48
N LEU A 28 7.67 5.49 1.40
CA LEU A 28 8.33 4.52 0.51
C LEU A 28 8.89 5.31 -0.67
N SER A 29 10.22 5.50 -0.69
CA SER A 29 10.89 6.40 -1.63
C SER A 29 11.67 5.67 -2.72
N THR A 30 11.75 4.35 -2.65
CA THR A 30 12.49 3.53 -3.62
C THR A 30 11.73 2.25 -3.96
N GLN A 31 11.96 1.71 -5.16
CA GLN A 31 11.42 0.40 -5.54
C GLN A 31 11.86 -0.71 -4.57
N ALA A 32 13.06 -0.63 -4.03
CA ALA A 32 13.55 -1.60 -3.06
C ALA A 32 12.72 -1.59 -1.77
N GLN A 33 12.30 -0.41 -1.28
CA GLN A 33 11.42 -0.32 -0.10
C GLN A 33 10.03 -0.91 -0.39
N ILE A 34 9.48 -0.67 -1.58
CA ILE A 34 8.23 -1.31 -2.01
C ILE A 34 8.40 -2.84 -2.02
N ASN A 35 9.44 -3.36 -2.68
CA ASN A 35 9.67 -4.80 -2.82
C ASN A 35 9.89 -5.49 -1.46
N ASN A 36 10.55 -4.82 -0.53
CA ASN A 36 10.86 -5.34 0.80
C ASN A 36 9.73 -5.12 1.82
N PHE A 37 8.64 -4.47 1.45
CA PHE A 37 7.53 -4.21 2.39
C PHE A 37 7.00 -5.50 3.06
N PRO A 38 6.76 -6.62 2.33
CA PRO A 38 6.29 -7.86 2.96
C PRO A 38 7.31 -8.50 3.91
N THR A 39 8.61 -8.26 3.67
CA THR A 39 9.69 -8.75 4.52
C THR A 39 9.83 -7.89 5.78
N ASN A 40 9.74 -6.57 5.62
CA ASN A 40 9.87 -5.63 6.73
C ASN A 40 8.62 -5.61 7.63
N TYR A 41 7.45 -5.91 7.05
CA TYR A 41 6.15 -5.92 7.73
C TYR A 41 5.39 -7.22 7.41
N PRO A 42 5.86 -8.37 7.89
CA PRO A 42 5.29 -9.67 7.55
C PRO A 42 3.84 -9.77 8.01
N GLY A 43 2.95 -10.14 7.08
CA GLY A 43 1.52 -10.30 7.34
C GLY A 43 0.74 -8.98 7.53
N CYS A 44 1.36 -7.82 7.30
CA CYS A 44 0.68 -6.53 7.39
C CYS A 44 -0.35 -6.38 6.26
N SER A 45 -1.63 -6.42 6.60
CA SER A 45 -2.75 -6.19 5.68
C SER A 45 -3.52 -4.91 5.96
N THR A 46 -3.47 -4.41 7.21
CA THR A 46 -4.14 -3.16 7.61
C THR A 46 -3.12 -2.17 8.16
N ILE A 47 -2.91 -1.09 7.42
CA ILE A 47 -2.02 0.01 7.82
C ILE A 47 -2.86 1.08 8.51
N THR A 48 -2.52 1.42 9.77
CA THR A 48 -3.28 2.37 10.60
C THR A 48 -2.70 3.77 10.60
N VAL A 49 -1.71 4.00 9.77
CA VAL A 49 -1.00 5.29 9.61
C VAL A 49 -1.05 5.74 8.15
N SER A 50 -0.68 7.00 7.89
CA SER A 50 -0.59 7.48 6.51
C SER A 50 0.61 6.87 5.78
N VAL A 51 0.42 6.61 4.49
CA VAL A 51 1.43 6.06 3.59
C VAL A 51 1.70 7.06 2.48
N THR A 52 2.97 7.40 2.28
CA THR A 52 3.43 8.19 1.13
C THR A 52 4.32 7.32 0.24
N ILE A 53 4.01 7.29 -1.04
CA ILE A 53 4.79 6.60 -2.08
C ILE A 53 5.30 7.67 -3.02
N GLN A 54 6.63 7.91 -3.02
CA GLN A 54 7.24 8.93 -3.85
C GLN A 54 8.69 8.58 -4.18
N GLY A 55 9.04 8.54 -5.45
CA GLY A 55 10.43 8.26 -5.85
C GLY A 55 10.63 8.02 -7.34
N ASN A 56 11.71 8.54 -7.89
CA ASN A 56 11.98 8.52 -9.33
C ASN A 56 12.20 7.10 -9.91
N ASN A 57 12.50 6.12 -9.07
CA ASN A 57 12.77 4.74 -9.51
C ASN A 57 11.64 3.75 -9.15
N ILE A 58 10.50 4.23 -8.66
CA ILE A 58 9.34 3.37 -8.37
C ILE A 58 8.59 3.12 -9.68
N THR A 59 8.54 1.85 -10.10
CA THR A 59 7.92 1.43 -11.36
C THR A 59 6.66 0.60 -11.16
N ASN A 60 6.50 -0.01 -9.98
CA ASN A 60 5.33 -0.81 -9.59
C ASN A 60 5.16 -0.85 -8.07
N LEU A 61 3.99 -1.30 -7.62
CA LEU A 61 3.62 -1.39 -6.21
C LEU A 61 3.42 -2.84 -5.74
N ASN A 62 3.99 -3.83 -6.42
CA ASN A 62 3.74 -5.26 -6.19
C ASN A 62 4.02 -5.72 -4.75
N GLY A 63 4.98 -5.11 -4.07
CA GLY A 63 5.26 -5.40 -2.66
C GLY A 63 4.13 -5.03 -1.70
N LEU A 64 3.16 -4.22 -2.14
CA LEU A 64 1.99 -3.84 -1.34
C LEU A 64 0.77 -4.71 -1.60
N SER A 65 0.88 -5.78 -2.39
CA SER A 65 -0.25 -6.64 -2.77
C SER A 65 -0.96 -7.34 -1.60
N GLY A 66 -0.30 -7.46 -0.44
CA GLY A 66 -0.91 -7.96 0.79
C GLY A 66 -1.74 -6.93 1.55
N VAL A 67 -1.67 -5.64 1.18
CA VAL A 67 -2.37 -4.56 1.89
C VAL A 67 -3.82 -4.49 1.41
N THR A 68 -4.76 -4.61 2.35
CA THR A 68 -6.20 -4.55 2.08
C THR A 68 -6.86 -3.28 2.60
N SER A 69 -6.23 -2.61 3.57
CA SER A 69 -6.77 -1.41 4.20
C SER A 69 -5.68 -0.43 4.61
N ILE A 70 -5.90 0.84 4.33
CA ILE A 70 -5.15 1.98 4.89
C ILE A 70 -6.17 2.87 5.59
N THR A 71 -6.18 2.89 6.94
CA THR A 71 -7.20 3.61 7.70
C THR A 71 -6.98 5.12 7.77
N LYS A 72 -5.87 5.59 7.26
CA LYS A 72 -5.51 7.01 7.11
C LYS A 72 -5.38 7.37 5.64
N SER A 73 -4.47 8.26 5.29
CA SER A 73 -4.27 8.75 3.93
C SER A 73 -3.26 7.92 3.14
N LEU A 74 -3.49 7.80 1.84
CA LEU A 74 -2.55 7.26 0.87
C LEU A 74 -2.19 8.35 -0.15
N PHE A 75 -0.91 8.69 -0.20
CA PHE A 75 -0.33 9.65 -1.14
C PHE A 75 0.57 8.90 -2.11
N ILE A 76 0.22 8.91 -3.40
CA ILE A 76 1.03 8.37 -4.50
C ILE A 76 1.45 9.56 -5.34
N GLN A 77 2.65 10.07 -5.11
CA GLN A 77 3.04 11.35 -5.69
C GLN A 77 4.50 11.35 -6.16
N ASN A 78 4.77 12.10 -7.24
CA ASN A 78 6.14 12.27 -7.75
C ASN A 78 6.83 10.93 -8.10
N ASN A 79 6.10 10.03 -8.81
CA ASN A 79 6.65 8.78 -9.30
C ASN A 79 6.62 8.74 -10.84
N PRO A 80 7.54 9.42 -11.52
CA PRO A 80 7.48 9.57 -12.99
C PRO A 80 7.61 8.25 -13.76
N ALA A 81 8.13 7.19 -13.12
CA ALA A 81 8.28 5.87 -13.73
C ALA A 81 7.16 4.88 -13.34
N LEU A 82 6.21 5.28 -12.49
CA LEU A 82 5.13 4.40 -12.03
C LEU A 82 4.06 4.24 -13.10
N ALA A 83 4.02 3.07 -13.75
CA ALA A 83 3.12 2.82 -14.87
C ALA A 83 1.79 2.14 -14.46
N SER A 84 1.69 1.56 -13.25
CA SER A 84 0.54 0.79 -12.81
C SER A 84 0.39 0.77 -11.29
N LEU A 85 -0.87 0.80 -10.83
CA LEU A 85 -1.25 0.62 -9.43
C LEU A 85 -1.68 -0.82 -9.11
N SER A 86 -1.45 -1.80 -9.98
CA SER A 86 -1.94 -3.18 -9.84
C SER A 86 -1.52 -3.86 -8.53
N GLY A 87 -0.41 -3.44 -7.91
CA GLY A 87 0.00 -3.88 -6.58
C GLY A 87 -0.96 -3.51 -5.45
N LEU A 88 -1.94 -2.63 -5.71
CA LEU A 88 -2.98 -2.24 -4.75
C LEU A 88 -4.33 -2.93 -5.02
N SER A 89 -4.37 -3.97 -5.86
CA SER A 89 -5.62 -4.61 -6.30
C SER A 89 -6.44 -5.23 -5.15
N ASN A 90 -5.84 -5.49 -4.01
CA ASN A 90 -6.53 -5.97 -2.81
C ASN A 90 -6.97 -4.85 -1.86
N LEU A 91 -6.63 -3.60 -2.18
CA LEU A 91 -6.99 -2.46 -1.34
C LEU A 91 -8.49 -2.17 -1.46
N SER A 92 -9.21 -2.29 -0.34
CA SER A 92 -10.66 -2.10 -0.24
C SER A 92 -11.08 -0.97 0.69
N ASN A 93 -10.11 -0.32 1.35
CA ASN A 93 -10.41 0.78 2.26
C ASN A 93 -9.28 1.83 2.27
N ILE A 94 -9.67 3.09 2.08
CA ILE A 94 -8.87 4.28 2.38
C ILE A 94 -9.72 5.15 3.30
N GLY A 95 -9.29 5.30 4.56
CA GLY A 95 -10.09 5.89 5.62
C GLY A 95 -10.15 7.41 5.58
N VAL A 96 -9.17 8.09 4.97
CA VAL A 96 -9.12 9.56 4.93
C VAL A 96 -8.95 10.04 3.50
N GLU A 97 -7.76 10.14 2.97
CA GLU A 97 -7.49 10.80 1.69
C GLU A 97 -6.74 9.89 0.73
N LEU A 98 -7.08 9.96 -0.54
CA LEU A 98 -6.31 9.42 -1.63
C LEU A 98 -5.85 10.55 -2.54
N THR A 99 -4.54 10.72 -2.65
CA THR A 99 -3.91 11.63 -3.60
C THR A 99 -3.08 10.86 -4.61
N ILE A 100 -3.29 11.12 -5.90
CA ILE A 100 -2.51 10.57 -7.02
C ILE A 100 -2.04 11.78 -7.84
N ASP A 101 -0.81 12.22 -7.58
CA ASP A 101 -0.28 13.46 -8.15
C ASP A 101 1.09 13.25 -8.79
N ASN A 102 1.28 13.84 -9.97
CA ASN A 102 2.59 13.87 -10.64
C ASN A 102 3.19 12.48 -10.88
N ASN A 103 2.39 11.55 -11.47
CA ASN A 103 2.83 10.21 -11.88
C ASN A 103 2.69 10.09 -13.41
N ASP A 104 3.61 10.68 -14.15
CA ASP A 104 3.49 10.91 -15.59
C ASP A 104 3.40 9.63 -16.44
N ALA A 105 3.95 8.50 -15.98
CA ALA A 105 3.85 7.22 -16.69
C ALA A 105 2.53 6.47 -16.42
N LEU A 106 1.67 6.96 -15.51
CA LEU A 106 0.43 6.27 -15.12
C LEU A 106 -0.65 6.52 -16.18
N THR A 107 -1.13 5.45 -16.82
CA THR A 107 -2.14 5.56 -17.91
C THR A 107 -3.56 5.28 -17.45
N ASN A 108 -3.73 4.56 -16.35
CA ASN A 108 -5.02 4.19 -15.76
C ASN A 108 -4.85 3.91 -14.26
N LEU A 109 -5.96 3.75 -13.55
CA LEU A 109 -5.99 3.49 -12.11
C LEU A 109 -6.26 2.01 -11.76
N THR A 110 -6.01 1.07 -12.68
CA THR A 110 -6.16 -0.37 -12.41
C THR A 110 -5.35 -0.76 -11.18
N GLY A 111 -6.01 -1.38 -10.21
CA GLY A 111 -5.50 -1.63 -8.86
C GLY A 111 -6.36 -0.95 -7.79
N LEU A 112 -7.23 0.00 -8.15
CA LEU A 112 -8.16 0.63 -7.22
C LEU A 112 -9.61 0.15 -7.43
N ASN A 113 -9.83 -0.88 -8.22
CA ASN A 113 -11.16 -1.38 -8.60
C ASN A 113 -11.99 -1.91 -7.42
N ASN A 114 -11.33 -2.26 -6.31
CA ASN A 114 -11.99 -2.82 -5.13
C ASN A 114 -12.30 -1.78 -4.04
N LEU A 115 -12.14 -0.48 -4.34
CA LEU A 115 -12.52 0.59 -3.42
C LEU A 115 -14.01 0.89 -3.53
N PRO A 116 -14.82 0.64 -2.49
CA PRO A 116 -16.25 0.98 -2.51
C PRO A 116 -16.52 2.44 -2.14
N PHE A 117 -15.58 3.08 -1.44
CA PHE A 117 -15.66 4.48 -1.02
C PHE A 117 -14.28 5.01 -0.65
N ILE A 118 -14.18 6.33 -0.53
CA ILE A 118 -13.03 7.05 0.04
C ILE A 118 -13.54 7.84 1.22
N GLY A 119 -12.97 7.60 2.41
CA GLY A 119 -13.45 8.16 3.67
C GLY A 119 -13.27 9.67 3.84
N GLY A 120 -12.49 10.30 2.99
CA GLY A 120 -12.29 11.75 2.90
C GLY A 120 -12.17 12.21 1.46
N SER A 121 -11.09 12.91 1.12
CA SER A 121 -10.91 13.51 -0.21
C SER A 121 -10.25 12.59 -1.22
N LEU A 122 -10.56 12.79 -2.50
CA LEU A 122 -9.86 12.22 -3.65
C LEU A 122 -9.28 13.35 -4.49
N ASP A 123 -7.97 13.35 -4.68
CA ASP A 123 -7.28 14.26 -5.58
C ASP A 123 -6.48 13.46 -6.62
N ILE A 124 -6.75 13.72 -7.89
CA ILE A 124 -6.03 13.14 -9.01
C ILE A 124 -5.58 14.30 -9.90
N SER A 125 -4.29 14.62 -9.85
CA SER A 125 -3.75 15.79 -10.54
C SER A 125 -2.39 15.51 -11.19
N ASN A 126 -2.05 16.27 -12.23
CA ASN A 126 -0.73 16.25 -12.85
C ASN A 126 -0.23 14.84 -13.27
N ASN A 127 -1.11 14.00 -13.81
CA ASN A 127 -0.73 12.67 -14.32
C ASN A 127 -0.85 12.70 -15.85
N ALA A 128 0.20 13.10 -16.54
CA ALA A 128 0.19 13.51 -17.96
C ALA A 128 -0.37 12.47 -18.94
N LEU A 129 -0.17 11.16 -18.67
CA LEU A 129 -0.67 10.07 -19.52
C LEU A 129 -1.96 9.42 -19.00
N LEU A 130 -2.49 9.87 -17.86
CA LEU A 130 -3.71 9.30 -17.27
C LEU A 130 -4.93 9.67 -18.12
N ASN A 131 -5.54 8.69 -18.75
CA ASN A 131 -6.66 8.89 -19.66
C ASN A 131 -7.88 8.00 -19.34
N ASN A 132 -7.81 7.20 -18.27
CA ASN A 132 -8.86 6.26 -17.90
C ASN A 132 -9.02 6.15 -16.38
N LEU A 133 -10.20 6.53 -15.90
CA LEU A 133 -10.61 6.48 -14.49
C LEU A 133 -11.61 5.35 -14.20
N SER A 134 -11.83 4.41 -15.13
CA SER A 134 -12.85 3.35 -14.98
C SER A 134 -12.65 2.45 -13.76
N ALA A 135 -11.43 2.36 -13.24
CA ALA A 135 -11.15 1.64 -11.99
C ALA A 135 -11.88 2.21 -10.77
N LEU A 136 -12.34 3.46 -10.84
CA LEU A 136 -13.10 4.10 -9.76
C LEU A 136 -14.63 3.95 -9.94
N SER A 137 -15.10 3.21 -10.94
CA SER A 137 -16.54 3.01 -11.18
C SER A 137 -17.28 2.31 -10.03
N GLY A 138 -16.57 1.58 -9.17
CA GLY A 138 -17.09 0.96 -7.96
C GLY A 138 -17.17 1.89 -6.75
N VAL A 139 -16.59 3.09 -6.82
CA VAL A 139 -16.61 4.07 -5.72
C VAL A 139 -17.98 4.69 -5.64
N ALA A 140 -18.77 4.30 -4.62
CA ALA A 140 -20.14 4.77 -4.45
C ALA A 140 -20.20 6.20 -3.89
N TYR A 141 -19.23 6.60 -3.07
CA TYR A 141 -19.15 7.96 -2.53
C TYR A 141 -17.73 8.34 -2.10
N ILE A 142 -17.46 9.64 -2.11
CA ILE A 142 -16.28 10.30 -1.58
C ILE A 142 -16.78 11.27 -0.52
N ASN A 143 -16.33 11.12 0.72
CA ASN A 143 -16.87 11.87 1.86
C ASN A 143 -16.33 13.31 1.95
N GLY A 144 -15.35 13.64 1.16
CA GLY A 144 -14.71 14.95 1.14
C GLY A 144 -14.71 15.59 -0.25
N TYR A 145 -13.64 16.29 -0.56
CA TYR A 145 -13.42 16.97 -1.84
C TYR A 145 -13.05 15.96 -2.95
N LEU A 146 -13.52 16.23 -4.15
CA LEU A 146 -13.09 15.55 -5.38
C LEU A 146 -12.41 16.56 -6.31
N GLY A 147 -11.12 16.35 -6.55
CA GLY A 147 -10.32 17.06 -7.54
C GLY A 147 -9.84 16.13 -8.64
N VAL A 148 -10.01 16.55 -9.90
CA VAL A 148 -9.41 15.89 -11.06
C VAL A 148 -8.94 17.00 -12.01
N SER A 149 -7.61 17.05 -12.31
CA SER A 149 -7.01 18.07 -13.15
C SER A 149 -5.80 17.59 -13.96
#